data_1b9161707c6b7576e65084f8b6fbfaf9
#
_entry.id   1b9161707c6b7576e65084f8b6fbfaf9
#
_cell.length_a   1.000
_cell.length_b   1.000
_cell.length_c   1.000
_cell.angle_alpha   90.00
_cell.angle_beta   90.00
_cell.angle_gamma   90.00
#
_symmetry.space_group_name_H-M   'P 1'
#
loop_
_entity.id
_entity.type
_entity.pdbx_description
1 polymer ?
#
loop_
_entity_poly.entity_id
_entity_poly.type
_entity_poly.pdbx_seq_one_letter_code
_entity_poly.pdbx_strand_id
1 'polypeptide(L)'
;VLDEITLVYALKLCSITRDVEKGREIHAQCVEREDSMERENWVGSSLVDMYGKCGSVEDACVLFDRLPSQDLASWNVMISGYTWCGDYHKAEICLDEMKKHGLSPDNKTYSNILSACSRFGKAAVGQHYFKSMWEDYDIIPDMGHFTCMVDLLSRLGHLDEAELLLKSVPDLPDIPGWRALLSACKSHGGMEIGRRCYLETTSPNPERLNDHV
;
A
#
# COMPACT_ATOMS: atom_id res chain seq x y z
N VAL A 1 -5.23 -2.83 34.25
CA VAL A 1 -6.25 -2.80 33.17
C VAL A 1 -5.70 -1.89 32.09
N LEU A 2 -5.41 -2.44 30.91
CA LEU A 2 -4.97 -1.65 29.75
C LEU A 2 -6.13 -0.76 29.31
N ASP A 3 -5.89 0.54 29.10
CA ASP A 3 -6.87 1.42 28.49
C ASP A 3 -6.98 1.16 26.97
N GLU A 4 -8.01 1.70 26.34
CA GLU A 4 -8.28 1.50 24.90
C GLU A 4 -7.11 1.97 24.04
N ILE A 5 -6.48 3.09 24.40
CA ILE A 5 -5.34 3.65 23.69
C ILE A 5 -4.17 2.66 23.72
N THR A 6 -3.90 2.08 24.88
CA THR A 6 -2.84 1.07 25.04
C THR A 6 -3.13 -0.19 24.22
N LEU A 7 -4.40 -0.63 24.17
CA LEU A 7 -4.82 -1.77 23.34
C LEU A 7 -4.56 -1.53 21.84
N VAL A 8 -4.92 -0.36 21.33
CA VAL A 8 -4.67 0.00 19.92
C VAL A 8 -3.18 0.04 19.61
N TYR A 9 -2.36 0.61 20.50
CA TYR A 9 -0.89 0.58 20.30
C TYR A 9 -0.33 -0.84 20.35
N ALA A 10 -0.83 -1.69 21.25
CA ALA A 10 -0.41 -3.09 21.32
C ALA A 10 -0.82 -3.86 20.05
N LEU A 11 -2.02 -3.66 19.51
CA LEU A 11 -2.45 -4.23 18.23
C LEU A 11 -1.59 -3.73 17.06
N LYS A 12 -1.25 -2.44 17.04
CA LYS A 12 -0.31 -1.89 16.03
C LYS A 12 1.06 -2.53 16.12
N LEU A 13 1.59 -2.79 17.31
CA LEU A 13 2.85 -3.52 17.48
C LEU A 13 2.74 -4.93 16.93
N CYS A 14 1.65 -5.66 17.21
CA CYS A 14 1.40 -6.99 16.64
C CYS A 14 1.35 -6.94 15.10
N SER A 15 0.73 -5.90 14.52
CA SER A 15 0.71 -5.69 13.08
C SER A 15 2.12 -5.53 12.48
N ILE A 16 3.00 -4.79 13.17
CA ILE A 16 4.38 -4.52 12.72
C ILE A 16 5.25 -5.78 12.86
N THR A 17 5.15 -6.47 14.00
CA THR A 17 5.91 -7.69 14.30
C THR A 17 5.33 -8.93 13.62
N ARG A 18 4.11 -8.84 13.09
CA ARG A 18 3.32 -9.95 12.54
C ARG A 18 3.08 -11.09 13.54
N ASP A 19 2.93 -10.73 14.79
CA ASP A 19 2.67 -11.67 15.89
C ASP A 19 1.17 -11.85 16.06
N VAL A 20 0.60 -12.79 15.29
CA VAL A 20 -0.83 -13.09 15.31
C VAL A 20 -1.27 -13.69 16.64
N GLU A 21 -0.42 -14.50 17.30
CA GLU A 21 -0.76 -15.13 18.56
C GLU A 21 -0.94 -14.09 19.67
N LYS A 22 -0.02 -13.14 19.74
CA LYS A 22 -0.15 -12.01 20.66
C LYS A 22 -1.36 -11.13 20.34
N GLY A 23 -1.63 -10.94 19.06
CA GLY A 23 -2.84 -10.26 18.58
C GLY A 23 -4.12 -10.96 19.05
N ARG A 24 -4.19 -12.30 18.98
CA ARG A 24 -5.33 -13.09 19.49
C ARG A 24 -5.50 -12.99 20.98
N GLU A 25 -4.41 -12.99 21.75
CA GLU A 25 -4.48 -12.79 23.21
C GLU A 25 -5.09 -11.42 23.56
N ILE A 26 -4.68 -10.36 22.85
CA ILE A 26 -5.22 -9.02 23.05
C ILE A 26 -6.70 -8.96 22.63
N HIS A 27 -7.04 -9.59 21.50
CA HIS A 27 -8.43 -9.67 21.05
C HIS A 27 -9.33 -10.38 22.08
N ALA A 28 -8.88 -11.53 22.64
CA ALA A 28 -9.60 -12.24 23.68
C ALA A 28 -9.86 -11.34 24.92
N GLN A 29 -8.87 -10.53 25.32
CA GLN A 29 -9.03 -9.56 26.41
C GLN A 29 -10.06 -8.46 26.09
N CYS A 30 -10.20 -8.08 24.81
CA CYS A 30 -11.24 -7.14 24.39
C CYS A 30 -12.66 -7.75 24.53
N VAL A 31 -12.79 -9.04 24.17
CA VAL A 31 -14.07 -9.78 24.23
C VAL A 31 -14.51 -10.01 25.68
N GLU A 32 -13.58 -10.41 26.57
CA GLU A 32 -13.89 -10.72 27.99
C GLU A 32 -14.42 -9.51 28.80
N ARG A 33 -14.21 -8.30 28.28
CA ARG A 33 -14.60 -7.07 29.00
C ARG A 33 -16.08 -6.72 28.92
N GLU A 34 -16.93 -7.56 28.33
CA GLU A 34 -18.38 -7.36 28.13
C GLU A 34 -18.77 -5.96 27.60
N ASP A 35 -17.83 -5.04 27.59
CA ASP A 35 -17.98 -3.70 27.04
C ASP A 35 -17.78 -3.76 25.52
N SER A 36 -18.64 -3.10 24.84
CA SER A 36 -18.75 -2.79 23.42
C SER A 36 -17.47 -2.44 22.65
N MET A 37 -16.28 -2.79 23.15
CA MET A 37 -14.99 -2.38 22.55
C MET A 37 -14.77 -2.90 21.12
N GLU A 38 -15.26 -4.11 20.80
CA GLU A 38 -15.31 -4.58 19.41
C GLU A 38 -16.25 -3.74 18.54
N ARG A 39 -17.27 -3.13 19.19
CA ARG A 39 -18.25 -2.27 18.54
C ARG A 39 -17.78 -0.82 18.40
N GLU A 40 -16.73 -0.44 19.08
CA GLU A 40 -16.10 0.86 18.84
C GLU A 40 -15.28 0.80 17.57
N ASN A 41 -15.64 1.61 16.60
CA ASN A 41 -15.09 1.57 15.23
C ASN A 41 -13.56 1.55 15.20
N TRP A 42 -12.88 2.24 16.10
CA TRP A 42 -11.43 2.40 16.09
C TRP A 42 -10.66 1.20 16.67
N VAL A 43 -11.20 0.50 17.68
CA VAL A 43 -10.65 -0.75 18.20
C VAL A 43 -10.91 -1.88 17.20
N GLY A 44 -12.15 -1.98 16.70
CA GLY A 44 -12.53 -2.94 15.67
C GLY A 44 -11.69 -2.79 14.40
N SER A 45 -11.52 -1.58 13.89
CA SER A 45 -10.64 -1.32 12.72
C SER A 45 -9.19 -1.65 13.00
N SER A 46 -8.70 -1.47 14.24
CA SER A 46 -7.33 -1.85 14.63
C SER A 46 -7.14 -3.38 14.70
N LEU A 47 -8.17 -4.10 15.11
CA LEU A 47 -8.18 -5.57 15.07
C LEU A 47 -8.18 -6.08 13.62
N VAL A 48 -9.02 -5.50 12.75
CA VAL A 48 -9.04 -5.83 11.32
C VAL A 48 -7.65 -5.58 10.70
N ASP A 49 -7.02 -4.42 10.98
CA ASP A 49 -5.67 -4.08 10.50
C ASP A 49 -4.61 -5.09 11.01
N MET A 50 -4.70 -5.47 12.29
CA MET A 50 -3.79 -6.43 12.89
C MET A 50 -3.90 -7.79 12.21
N TYR A 51 -5.10 -8.34 12.09
CA TYR A 51 -5.30 -9.64 11.45
C TYR A 51 -4.93 -9.62 9.97
N GLY A 52 -5.33 -8.58 9.23
CA GLY A 52 -4.99 -8.42 7.83
C GLY A 52 -3.47 -8.40 7.58
N LYS A 53 -2.71 -7.64 8.36
CA LYS A 53 -1.24 -7.56 8.26
C LYS A 53 -0.52 -8.82 8.76
N CYS A 54 -1.11 -9.54 9.71
CA CYS A 54 -0.60 -10.83 10.17
C CYS A 54 -0.90 -11.99 9.19
N GLY A 55 -1.68 -11.73 8.12
CA GLY A 55 -2.03 -12.74 7.12
C GLY A 55 -3.26 -13.58 7.46
N SER A 56 -3.95 -13.30 8.58
CA SER A 56 -5.22 -13.93 8.97
C SER A 56 -6.40 -13.18 8.37
N VAL A 57 -6.50 -13.17 7.04
CA VAL A 57 -7.48 -12.34 6.32
C VAL A 57 -8.91 -12.81 6.61
N GLU A 58 -9.13 -14.10 6.85
CA GLU A 58 -10.42 -14.66 7.23
C GLU A 58 -10.92 -14.07 8.56
N ASP A 59 -10.05 -14.01 9.57
CA ASP A 59 -10.37 -13.40 10.86
C ASP A 59 -10.65 -11.90 10.70
N ALA A 60 -9.87 -11.22 9.84
CA ALA A 60 -10.10 -9.81 9.51
C ALA A 60 -11.47 -9.58 8.84
N CYS A 61 -11.90 -10.45 7.91
CA CYS A 61 -13.20 -10.36 7.26
C CYS A 61 -14.35 -10.48 8.26
N VAL A 62 -14.28 -11.49 9.15
CA VAL A 62 -15.33 -11.71 10.17
C VAL A 62 -15.50 -10.47 11.07
N LEU A 63 -14.40 -9.82 11.42
CA LEU A 63 -14.45 -8.61 12.23
C LEU A 63 -14.94 -7.40 11.42
N PHE A 64 -14.48 -7.25 10.19
CA PHE A 64 -14.90 -6.18 9.28
C PHE A 64 -16.42 -6.18 9.07
N ASP A 65 -17.01 -7.36 8.86
CA ASP A 65 -18.46 -7.51 8.69
C ASP A 65 -19.27 -7.15 9.96
N ARG A 66 -18.62 -7.19 11.13
CA ARG A 66 -19.23 -6.84 12.42
C ARG A 66 -19.04 -5.39 12.82
N LEU A 67 -18.21 -4.63 12.07
CA LEU A 67 -18.00 -3.21 12.39
C LEU A 67 -19.33 -2.44 12.30
N PRO A 68 -19.61 -1.53 13.25
CA PRO A 68 -20.81 -0.69 13.24
C PRO A 68 -20.93 0.19 12.00
N SER A 69 -19.80 0.62 11.46
CA SER A 69 -19.70 1.32 10.18
C SER A 69 -18.40 0.94 9.46
N GLN A 70 -18.52 0.69 8.18
CA GLN A 70 -17.38 0.41 7.29
C GLN A 70 -16.97 1.72 6.63
N ASP A 71 -15.98 2.37 7.21
CA ASP A 71 -15.41 3.61 6.69
C ASP A 71 -14.29 3.34 5.67
N LEU A 72 -13.81 4.40 5.01
CA LEU A 72 -12.74 4.30 4.02
C LEU A 72 -11.46 3.65 4.60
N ALA A 73 -11.18 3.88 5.89
CA ALA A 73 -9.99 3.33 6.52
C ALA A 73 -10.10 1.80 6.66
N SER A 74 -11.25 1.29 7.11
CA SER A 74 -11.50 -0.15 7.25
C SER A 74 -11.51 -0.87 5.89
N TRP A 75 -12.08 -0.27 4.84
CA TRP A 75 -11.99 -0.79 3.47
C TRP A 75 -10.54 -0.85 2.97
N ASN A 76 -9.75 0.20 3.20
CA ASN A 76 -8.35 0.22 2.84
C ASN A 76 -7.54 -0.87 3.54
N VAL A 77 -7.89 -1.20 4.78
CA VAL A 77 -7.28 -2.31 5.51
C VAL A 77 -7.60 -3.65 4.84
N MET A 78 -8.87 -3.88 4.47
CA MET A 78 -9.27 -5.12 3.78
C MET A 78 -8.57 -5.27 2.43
N ILE A 79 -8.56 -4.22 1.61
CA ILE A 79 -7.83 -4.20 0.33
C ILE A 79 -6.36 -4.51 0.57
N SER A 80 -5.73 -3.86 1.57
CA SER A 80 -4.34 -4.13 1.95
C SER A 80 -4.13 -5.59 2.38
N GLY A 81 -4.99 -6.14 3.21
CA GLY A 81 -4.92 -7.53 3.67
C GLY A 81 -4.95 -8.53 2.52
N TYR A 82 -5.92 -8.42 1.61
CA TYR A 82 -6.01 -9.28 0.43
C TYR A 82 -4.80 -9.12 -0.50
N THR A 83 -4.35 -7.88 -0.72
CA THR A 83 -3.18 -7.63 -1.56
C THR A 83 -1.90 -8.21 -0.94
N TRP A 84 -1.76 -8.18 0.38
CA TRP A 84 -0.64 -8.82 1.08
C TRP A 84 -0.62 -10.34 0.93
N CYS A 85 -1.79 -10.98 0.88
CA CYS A 85 -1.94 -12.42 0.66
C CYS A 85 -1.88 -12.82 -0.82
N GLY A 86 -1.83 -11.86 -1.74
CA GLY A 86 -1.78 -12.11 -3.19
C GLY A 86 -3.14 -12.39 -3.81
N ASP A 87 -4.21 -12.18 -3.07
CA ASP A 87 -5.58 -12.36 -3.57
C ASP A 87 -6.12 -11.06 -4.16
N TYR A 88 -5.67 -10.77 -5.41
CA TYR A 88 -6.11 -9.57 -6.12
C TYR A 88 -7.58 -9.55 -6.43
N HIS A 89 -8.15 -10.72 -6.73
CA HIS A 89 -9.55 -10.80 -7.09
C HIS A 89 -10.44 -10.34 -5.95
N LYS A 90 -10.12 -10.75 -4.71
CA LYS A 90 -10.84 -10.26 -3.54
C LYS A 90 -10.56 -8.78 -3.26
N ALA A 91 -9.34 -8.30 -3.51
CA ALA A 91 -9.04 -6.87 -3.38
C ALA A 91 -9.85 -6.02 -4.38
N GLU A 92 -10.04 -6.47 -5.62
CA GLU A 92 -10.91 -5.83 -6.61
C GLU A 92 -12.38 -5.85 -6.17
N ILE A 93 -12.88 -6.99 -5.68
CA ILE A 93 -14.24 -7.07 -5.14
C ILE A 93 -14.42 -6.07 -3.98
N CYS A 94 -13.46 -6.00 -3.05
CA CYS A 94 -13.51 -5.01 -1.97
C CYS A 94 -13.55 -3.57 -2.47
N LEU A 95 -12.79 -3.24 -3.50
CA LEU A 95 -12.80 -1.92 -4.12
C LEU A 95 -14.18 -1.59 -4.74
N ASP A 96 -14.78 -2.56 -5.42
CA ASP A 96 -16.10 -2.39 -6.03
C ASP A 96 -17.22 -2.29 -4.98
N GLU A 97 -17.16 -3.09 -3.91
CA GLU A 97 -18.11 -2.99 -2.80
C GLU A 97 -17.98 -1.64 -2.08
N MET A 98 -16.75 -1.17 -1.81
CA MET A 98 -16.50 0.16 -1.25
C MET A 98 -17.20 1.26 -2.08
N LYS A 99 -17.09 1.19 -3.42
CA LYS A 99 -17.77 2.12 -4.34
C LYS A 99 -19.29 2.02 -4.24
N LYS A 100 -19.85 0.80 -4.15
CA LYS A 100 -21.29 0.60 -3.98
C LYS A 100 -21.82 1.20 -2.66
N HIS A 101 -20.98 1.23 -1.63
CA HIS A 101 -21.27 1.93 -0.38
C HIS A 101 -21.10 3.46 -0.45
N GLY A 102 -20.87 4.01 -1.65
CA GLY A 102 -20.73 5.45 -1.89
C GLY A 102 -19.38 6.03 -1.44
N LEU A 103 -18.40 5.18 -1.18
CA LEU A 103 -17.05 5.60 -0.81
C LEU A 103 -16.17 5.65 -2.06
N SER A 104 -15.44 6.76 -2.22
CA SER A 104 -14.46 6.90 -3.30
C SER A 104 -13.07 6.44 -2.83
N PRO A 105 -12.31 5.72 -3.69
CA PRO A 105 -10.91 5.40 -3.41
C PRO A 105 -10.09 6.67 -3.15
N ASP A 106 -9.08 6.56 -2.30
CA ASP A 106 -8.13 7.63 -2.01
C ASP A 106 -6.69 7.23 -2.41
N ASN A 107 -5.73 8.13 -2.19
CA ASN A 107 -4.30 7.86 -2.44
C ASN A 107 -3.83 6.57 -1.75
N LYS A 108 -4.32 6.30 -0.53
CA LYS A 108 -3.94 5.10 0.23
C LYS A 108 -4.49 3.83 -0.39
N THR A 109 -5.72 3.87 -0.90
CA THR A 109 -6.34 2.76 -1.64
C THR A 109 -5.46 2.36 -2.83
N TYR A 110 -5.08 3.34 -3.64
CA TYR A 110 -4.23 3.10 -4.82
C TYR A 110 -2.81 2.67 -4.44
N SER A 111 -2.21 3.26 -3.42
CA SER A 111 -0.90 2.83 -2.92
C SER A 111 -0.89 1.35 -2.52
N ASN A 112 -1.95 0.87 -1.85
CA ASN A 112 -2.09 -0.54 -1.48
C ASN A 112 -2.16 -1.43 -2.71
N ILE A 113 -3.00 -1.08 -3.70
CA ILE A 113 -3.19 -1.86 -4.92
C ILE A 113 -1.91 -1.89 -5.77
N LEU A 114 -1.29 -0.72 -6.01
CA LEU A 114 -0.09 -0.62 -6.83
C LEU A 114 1.12 -1.32 -6.18
N SER A 115 1.29 -1.21 -4.87
CA SER A 115 2.32 -1.96 -4.14
C SER A 115 2.16 -3.46 -4.30
N ALA A 116 0.92 -3.93 -4.29
CA ALA A 116 0.63 -5.33 -4.52
C ALA A 116 0.89 -5.73 -5.97
N CYS A 117 0.47 -4.92 -6.95
CA CYS A 117 0.78 -5.16 -8.36
C CYS A 117 2.29 -5.28 -8.59
N SER A 118 3.10 -4.41 -7.96
CA SER A 118 4.55 -4.49 -8.01
C SER A 118 5.07 -5.81 -7.43
N ARG A 119 4.60 -6.19 -6.25
CA ARG A 119 5.03 -7.43 -5.57
C ARG A 119 4.78 -8.68 -6.39
N PHE A 120 3.65 -8.75 -7.08
CA PHE A 120 3.22 -9.96 -7.80
C PHE A 120 3.36 -9.86 -9.33
N GLY A 121 3.99 -8.80 -9.83
CA GLY A 121 4.26 -8.64 -11.26
C GLY A 121 3.02 -8.47 -12.13
N LYS A 122 1.97 -7.81 -11.62
CA LYS A 122 0.70 -7.63 -12.34
C LYS A 122 0.69 -6.32 -13.13
N ALA A 123 1.49 -6.25 -14.21
CA ALA A 123 1.69 -5.02 -14.98
C ALA A 123 0.39 -4.43 -15.55
N ALA A 124 -0.42 -5.23 -16.24
CA ALA A 124 -1.66 -4.75 -16.85
C ALA A 124 -2.65 -4.20 -15.82
N VAL A 125 -2.76 -4.87 -14.66
CA VAL A 125 -3.60 -4.44 -13.54
C VAL A 125 -3.06 -3.14 -12.94
N GLY A 126 -1.75 -3.07 -12.69
CA GLY A 126 -1.08 -1.87 -12.17
C GLY A 126 -1.26 -0.66 -13.08
N GLN A 127 -1.05 -0.83 -14.39
CA GLN A 127 -1.24 0.23 -15.38
C GLN A 127 -2.70 0.71 -15.42
N HIS A 128 -3.66 -0.21 -15.37
CA HIS A 128 -5.09 0.13 -15.33
C HIS A 128 -5.41 0.99 -14.10
N TYR A 129 -5.04 0.54 -12.90
CA TYR A 129 -5.32 1.31 -11.68
C TYR A 129 -4.54 2.62 -11.60
N PHE A 130 -3.29 2.65 -12.04
CA PHE A 130 -2.52 3.88 -12.09
C PHE A 130 -3.18 4.92 -12.99
N LYS A 131 -3.72 4.49 -14.14
CA LYS A 131 -4.45 5.35 -15.07
C LYS A 131 -5.79 5.82 -14.48
N SER A 132 -6.55 4.93 -13.86
CA SER A 132 -7.85 5.27 -13.28
C SER A 132 -7.79 6.31 -12.16
N MET A 133 -6.63 6.47 -11.50
CA MET A 133 -6.45 7.50 -10.47
C MET A 133 -6.87 8.89 -10.96
N TRP A 134 -6.37 9.31 -12.12
CA TRP A 134 -6.67 10.66 -12.64
C TRP A 134 -7.85 10.68 -13.62
N GLU A 135 -8.10 9.58 -14.35
CA GLU A 135 -9.21 9.56 -15.34
C GLU A 135 -10.57 9.42 -14.67
N ASP A 136 -10.68 8.60 -13.62
CA ASP A 136 -11.97 8.26 -13.01
C ASP A 136 -12.22 9.00 -11.69
N TYR A 137 -11.14 9.42 -10.98
CA TYR A 137 -11.25 9.91 -9.61
C TYR A 137 -10.56 11.25 -9.35
N ASP A 138 -9.97 11.89 -10.36
CA ASP A 138 -9.22 13.15 -10.23
C ASP A 138 -8.11 13.11 -9.14
N ILE A 139 -7.57 11.91 -8.88
CA ILE A 139 -6.48 11.72 -7.91
C ILE A 139 -5.15 11.92 -8.63
N ILE A 140 -4.39 12.92 -8.21
CA ILE A 140 -3.05 13.17 -8.76
C ILE A 140 -2.08 12.14 -8.15
N PRO A 141 -1.41 11.29 -8.98
CA PRO A 141 -0.43 10.34 -8.48
C PRO A 141 0.72 11.04 -7.77
N ASP A 142 1.04 10.61 -6.57
CA ASP A 142 2.21 11.06 -5.82
C ASP A 142 3.45 10.19 -6.09
N MET A 143 4.60 10.58 -5.51
CA MET A 143 5.87 9.85 -5.67
C MET A 143 5.79 8.38 -5.27
N GLY A 144 4.97 8.03 -4.27
CA GLY A 144 4.77 6.65 -3.84
C GLY A 144 4.15 5.80 -4.94
N HIS A 145 3.15 6.34 -5.64
CA HIS A 145 2.48 5.68 -6.76
C HIS A 145 3.44 5.47 -7.94
N PHE A 146 4.20 6.51 -8.31
CA PHE A 146 5.25 6.39 -9.34
C PHE A 146 6.30 5.35 -8.96
N THR A 147 6.78 5.35 -7.72
CA THR A 147 7.77 4.39 -7.24
C THR A 147 7.25 2.95 -7.34
N CYS A 148 5.99 2.70 -6.98
CA CYS A 148 5.37 1.37 -7.14
C CYS A 148 5.32 0.92 -8.60
N MET A 149 4.98 1.82 -9.53
CA MET A 149 4.94 1.50 -10.95
C MET A 149 6.32 1.26 -11.54
N VAL A 150 7.33 2.06 -11.15
CA VAL A 150 8.72 1.87 -11.55
C VAL A 150 9.25 0.54 -11.04
N ASP A 151 9.00 0.17 -9.77
CA ASP A 151 9.40 -1.12 -9.22
C ASP A 151 8.72 -2.28 -9.97
N LEU A 152 7.44 -2.15 -10.30
CA LEU A 152 6.70 -3.12 -11.10
C LEU A 152 7.33 -3.34 -12.47
N LEU A 153 7.52 -2.28 -13.24
CA LEU A 153 8.09 -2.33 -14.58
C LEU A 153 9.54 -2.85 -14.55
N SER A 154 10.31 -2.39 -13.57
CA SER A 154 11.71 -2.79 -13.39
C SER A 154 11.85 -4.28 -13.10
N ARG A 155 11.02 -4.85 -12.24
CA ARG A 155 11.01 -6.29 -11.91
C ARG A 155 10.65 -7.17 -13.11
N LEU A 156 9.85 -6.65 -14.02
CA LEU A 156 9.44 -7.33 -15.25
C LEU A 156 10.45 -7.16 -16.40
N GLY A 157 11.52 -6.37 -16.20
CA GLY A 157 12.52 -6.09 -17.21
C GLY A 157 12.14 -5.01 -18.22
N HIS A 158 11.01 -4.30 -17.99
CA HIS A 158 10.58 -3.16 -18.82
C HIS A 158 11.35 -1.88 -18.45
N LEU A 159 12.69 -1.94 -18.60
CA LEU A 159 13.59 -0.91 -18.08
C LEU A 159 13.43 0.45 -18.76
N ASP A 160 13.17 0.46 -20.07
CA ASP A 160 12.98 1.70 -20.85
C ASP A 160 11.69 2.41 -20.43
N GLU A 161 10.60 1.65 -20.23
CA GLU A 161 9.33 2.19 -19.75
C GLU A 161 9.44 2.75 -18.32
N ALA A 162 10.16 2.04 -17.44
CA ALA A 162 10.44 2.48 -16.09
C ALA A 162 11.27 3.77 -16.04
N GLU A 163 12.29 3.89 -16.89
CA GLU A 163 13.10 5.12 -17.03
C GLU A 163 12.26 6.29 -17.56
N LEU A 164 11.42 6.03 -18.55
CA LEU A 164 10.54 7.05 -19.13
C LEU A 164 9.53 7.56 -18.08
N LEU A 165 8.97 6.65 -17.30
CA LEU A 165 8.05 6.99 -16.22
C LEU A 165 8.73 7.85 -15.15
N LEU A 166 9.96 7.51 -14.73
CA LEU A 166 10.73 8.33 -13.77
C LEU A 166 11.01 9.74 -14.30
N LYS A 167 11.29 9.87 -15.60
CA LYS A 167 11.57 11.17 -16.24
C LYS A 167 10.31 12.02 -16.42
N SER A 168 9.13 11.41 -16.40
CA SER A 168 7.85 12.12 -16.56
C SER A 168 7.33 12.75 -15.27
N VAL A 169 7.92 12.44 -14.12
CA VAL A 169 7.51 12.99 -12.82
C VAL A 169 7.88 14.47 -12.75
N PRO A 170 6.92 15.39 -12.48
CA PRO A 170 7.16 16.84 -12.50
C PRO A 170 8.15 17.31 -11.44
N ASP A 171 8.07 16.74 -10.25
CA ASP A 171 8.98 17.01 -9.13
C ASP A 171 9.95 15.85 -8.97
N LEU A 172 11.22 16.13 -9.19
CA LEU A 172 12.41 15.27 -9.00
C LEU A 172 12.13 13.78 -8.71
N PRO A 173 12.53 12.88 -9.61
CA PRO A 173 12.43 11.45 -9.35
C PRO A 173 13.16 11.12 -8.06
N ASP A 174 12.40 10.59 -7.11
CA ASP A 174 12.89 10.17 -5.82
C ASP A 174 14.05 9.16 -6.00
N ILE A 175 15.09 9.32 -5.18
CA ILE A 175 16.23 8.40 -5.12
C ILE A 175 15.80 6.91 -5.03
N PRO A 176 14.75 6.52 -4.27
CA PRO A 176 14.19 5.17 -4.30
C PRO A 176 13.81 4.64 -5.67
N GLY A 177 13.12 5.41 -6.50
CA GLY A 177 12.73 4.99 -7.86
C GLY A 177 13.95 4.70 -8.74
N TRP A 178 14.94 5.60 -8.77
CA TRP A 178 16.19 5.39 -9.50
C TRP A 178 17.00 4.21 -8.96
N ARG A 179 17.00 3.98 -7.64
CA ARG A 179 17.66 2.82 -7.03
C ARG A 179 16.97 1.50 -7.40
N ALA A 180 15.65 1.47 -7.44
CA ALA A 180 14.89 0.30 -7.88
C ALA A 180 15.23 -0.05 -9.33
N LEU A 181 15.22 0.94 -10.23
CA LEU A 181 15.60 0.76 -11.62
C LEU A 181 17.06 0.34 -11.78
N LEU A 182 17.99 0.94 -11.04
CA LEU A 182 19.41 0.56 -11.04
C LEU A 182 19.61 -0.90 -10.58
N SER A 183 18.87 -1.34 -9.57
CA SER A 183 18.91 -2.73 -9.10
C SER A 183 18.41 -3.69 -10.19
N ALA A 184 17.33 -3.33 -10.88
CA ALA A 184 16.76 -4.12 -11.96
C ALA A 184 17.71 -4.20 -13.18
N CYS A 185 18.43 -3.12 -13.51
CA CYS A 185 19.45 -3.12 -14.57
C CYS A 185 20.52 -4.18 -14.34
N LYS A 186 20.90 -4.45 -13.08
CA LYS A 186 21.86 -5.52 -12.75
C LYS A 186 21.28 -6.91 -13.04
N SER A 187 19.99 -7.11 -12.80
CA SER A 187 19.33 -8.40 -12.99
C SER A 187 18.98 -8.69 -14.45
N HIS A 188 18.63 -7.66 -15.23
CA HIS A 188 18.13 -7.77 -16.59
C HIS A 188 19.12 -7.33 -17.67
N GLY A 189 20.35 -6.94 -17.28
CA GLY A 189 21.44 -6.64 -18.24
C GLY A 189 21.36 -5.24 -18.87
N GLY A 190 20.59 -4.31 -18.33
CA GLY A 190 20.42 -2.95 -18.84
C GLY A 190 21.60 -2.02 -18.53
N MET A 191 22.82 -2.27 -19.08
CA MET A 191 24.03 -1.51 -18.71
C MET A 191 23.94 -0.02 -18.98
N GLU A 192 23.37 0.39 -20.11
CA GLU A 192 23.30 1.81 -20.50
C GLU A 192 22.30 2.58 -19.61
N ILE A 193 21.14 1.97 -19.34
CA ILE A 193 20.14 2.53 -18.40
C ILE A 193 20.76 2.58 -17.00
N GLY A 194 21.44 1.51 -16.58
CA GLY A 194 22.12 1.45 -15.28
C GLY A 194 23.15 2.55 -15.08
N ARG A 195 23.92 2.91 -16.14
CA ARG A 195 24.86 4.03 -16.10
C ARG A 195 24.16 5.37 -15.91
N ARG A 196 23.04 5.61 -16.61
CA ARG A 196 22.22 6.81 -16.44
C ARG A 196 21.61 6.88 -15.05
N CYS A 197 21.04 5.79 -14.55
CA CYS A 197 20.51 5.72 -13.19
C CYS A 197 21.54 6.03 -12.10
N TYR A 198 22.78 5.52 -12.29
CA TYR A 198 23.88 5.80 -11.36
C TYR A 198 24.21 7.29 -11.33
N LEU A 199 24.26 7.97 -12.46
CA LEU A 199 24.51 9.40 -12.55
C LEU A 199 23.41 10.21 -11.84
N GLU A 200 22.14 9.84 -12.04
CA GLU A 200 21.00 10.50 -11.37
C GLU A 200 21.00 10.30 -9.84
N THR A 201 21.53 9.17 -9.35
CA THR A 201 21.59 8.89 -7.90
C THR A 201 22.83 9.49 -7.22
N THR A 202 23.91 9.77 -7.97
CA THR A 202 25.21 10.20 -7.40
C THR A 202 25.54 11.66 -7.67
N SER A 203 24.95 12.27 -8.69
CA SER A 203 25.12 13.70 -9.00
C SER A 203 23.85 14.45 -8.62
N PRO A 204 23.78 15.06 -7.41
CA PRO A 204 22.72 16.03 -7.14
C PRO A 204 22.93 17.18 -8.13
N ASN A 205 21.99 17.33 -9.06
CA ASN A 205 22.03 18.40 -10.07
C ASN A 205 21.98 19.75 -9.35
N PRO A 206 23.05 20.58 -9.40
CA PRO A 206 23.08 21.84 -8.66
C PRO A 206 22.07 22.88 -9.16
N GLU A 207 21.52 22.72 -10.37
CA GLU A 207 20.48 23.61 -10.91
C GLU A 207 19.12 23.48 -10.19
N ARG A 208 18.93 22.40 -9.41
CA ARG A 208 17.69 22.08 -8.71
C ARG A 208 17.59 22.68 -7.31
N LEU A 209 18.65 23.28 -6.79
CA LEU A 209 18.68 23.94 -5.48
C LEU A 209 18.26 25.43 -5.52
N ASN A 210 18.08 26.03 -6.71
CA ASN A 210 17.84 27.46 -6.86
C ASN A 210 16.38 27.85 -7.07
N ASP A 211 15.43 26.92 -7.18
CA ASP A 211 14.01 27.23 -7.39
C ASP A 211 13.19 27.40 -6.09
N HIS A 212 13.86 27.42 -4.93
CA HIS A 212 13.24 27.65 -3.62
C HIS A 212 13.80 28.88 -2.89
N VAL A 213 14.08 29.98 -3.64
CA VAL A 213 14.34 31.30 -3.04
C VAL A 213 13.26 32.29 -3.45
#